data_9ab59bd1474c2389412510f0d0bc0ebf
#
_entry.id   9ab59bd1474c2389412510f0d0bc0ebf
#
_cell.length_a   1.000
_cell.length_b   1.000
_cell.length_c   1.000
_cell.angle_alpha   90.00
_cell.angle_beta   90.00
_cell.angle_gamma   90.00
#
_symmetry.space_group_name_H-M   'P 1'
#
loop_
_entity.id
_entity.type
_entity.pdbx_description
1 polymer ?
#
loop_
_entity_poly.entity_id
_entity_poly.type
_entity_poly.pdbx_seq_one_letter_code
_entity_poly.pdbx_strand_id
1 'polypeptide(L)'
;MTTLSQALHRPYAYLADHYDAAIIGAGHAGCEAARACARLGLSTILFTINLDSLANMPCNPSIGGTAKGQLVREIDALGGAMGIVADQNAIQMRMLNRSKGPAVFSPRAQI
;
A
#
# COMPACT_ATOMS: atom_id res chain seq x y z
N MET A 1 -22.84 12.23 20.78
CA MET A 1 -21.46 11.73 20.92
C MET A 1 -21.47 10.60 21.94
N THR A 2 -21.08 9.37 21.58
CA THR A 2 -21.05 8.24 22.52
C THR A 2 -19.84 8.42 23.43
N THR A 3 -20.01 8.38 24.74
CA THR A 3 -18.88 8.48 25.68
C THR A 3 -18.04 7.21 25.62
N LEU A 4 -16.75 7.30 25.97
CA LEU A 4 -15.82 6.15 26.05
C LEU A 4 -16.40 5.04 26.93
N SER A 5 -17.03 5.40 28.04
CA SER A 5 -17.70 4.47 28.96
C SER A 5 -18.84 3.69 28.27
N GLN A 6 -19.64 4.35 27.43
CA GLN A 6 -20.71 3.70 26.69
C GLN A 6 -20.19 2.78 25.58
N ALA A 7 -19.04 3.13 24.97
CA ALA A 7 -18.40 2.28 23.96
C ALA A 7 -17.85 0.99 24.57
N LEU A 8 -17.28 1.04 25.77
CA LEU A 8 -16.72 -0.13 26.47
C LEU A 8 -17.76 -1.15 26.94
N HIS A 9 -19.01 -0.76 27.04
CA HIS A 9 -20.12 -1.68 27.41
C HIS A 9 -20.74 -2.42 26.21
N ARG A 10 -20.23 -2.18 24.99
CA ARG A 10 -20.66 -2.95 23.82
C ARG A 10 -19.93 -4.28 23.76
N PRO A 11 -20.62 -5.42 23.50
CA PRO A 11 -20.00 -6.75 23.53
C PRO A 11 -18.90 -6.96 22.45
N TYR A 12 -18.71 -5.99 21.56
CA TYR A 12 -17.70 -6.04 20.47
C TYR A 12 -16.73 -4.86 20.48
N ALA A 13 -16.65 -4.10 21.60
CA ALA A 13 -15.72 -3.00 21.72
C ALA A 13 -14.44 -3.45 22.45
N TYR A 14 -13.31 -3.26 21.83
CA TYR A 14 -11.99 -3.46 22.42
C TYR A 14 -11.31 -2.13 22.59
N LEU A 15 -10.68 -1.90 23.75
CA LEU A 15 -9.76 -0.80 23.93
C LEU A 15 -8.42 -1.23 23.33
N ALA A 16 -8.12 -0.79 22.12
CA ALA A 16 -6.76 -0.73 21.64
C ALA A 16 -6.07 0.48 22.28
N ASP A 17 -4.77 0.44 22.39
CA ASP A 17 -3.97 1.53 22.93
C ASP A 17 -4.22 2.86 22.14
N HIS A 18 -3.61 3.96 22.61
CA HIS A 18 -3.70 5.25 21.93
C HIS A 18 -2.74 5.30 20.73
N TYR A 19 -3.27 5.65 19.58
CA TYR A 19 -2.52 5.81 18.33
C TYR A 19 -2.85 7.17 17.68
N ASP A 20 -1.86 7.76 17.01
CA ASP A 20 -2.04 9.00 16.24
C ASP A 20 -2.82 8.76 14.94
N ALA A 21 -2.64 7.59 14.35
CA ALA A 21 -3.32 7.21 13.12
C ALA A 21 -3.79 5.75 13.15
N ALA A 22 -5.00 5.52 12.66
CA ALA A 22 -5.57 4.19 12.47
C ALA A 22 -5.89 3.98 10.99
N ILE A 23 -5.33 2.94 10.40
CA ILE A 23 -5.49 2.62 8.98
C ILE A 23 -6.28 1.32 8.86
N ILE A 24 -7.37 1.35 8.12
CA ILE A 24 -8.27 0.21 7.93
C ILE A 24 -8.05 -0.35 6.53
N GLY A 25 -7.52 -1.57 6.49
CA GLY A 25 -7.19 -2.29 5.26
C GLY A 25 -5.71 -2.22 4.92
N ALA A 26 -5.09 -3.39 4.78
CA ALA A 26 -3.66 -3.56 4.52
C ALA A 26 -3.36 -3.96 3.06
N GLY A 27 -4.12 -3.41 2.11
CA GLY A 27 -3.76 -3.41 0.70
C GLY A 27 -2.60 -2.44 0.41
N HIS A 28 -2.25 -2.26 -0.86
CA HIS A 28 -1.14 -1.37 -1.24
C HIS A 28 -1.29 0.05 -0.68
N ALA A 29 -2.47 0.65 -0.80
CA ALA A 29 -2.73 1.99 -0.29
C ALA A 29 -2.59 2.08 1.23
N GLY A 30 -3.13 1.09 1.97
CA GLY A 30 -3.02 1.06 3.43
C GLY A 30 -1.59 0.87 3.91
N CYS A 31 -0.82 0.01 3.26
CA CYS A 31 0.59 -0.20 3.57
C CYS A 31 1.43 1.06 3.32
N GLU A 32 1.21 1.76 2.22
CA GLU A 32 1.90 3.02 1.92
C GLU A 32 1.51 4.13 2.90
N ALA A 33 0.22 4.23 3.26
CA ALA A 33 -0.25 5.18 4.26
C ALA A 33 0.36 4.91 5.65
N ALA A 34 0.38 3.63 6.09
CA ALA A 34 0.99 3.24 7.36
C ALA A 34 2.47 3.57 7.40
N ARG A 35 3.18 3.28 6.31
CA ARG A 35 4.60 3.61 6.18
C ARG A 35 4.84 5.13 6.21
N ALA A 36 4.02 5.90 5.52
CA ALA A 36 4.13 7.36 5.51
C ALA A 36 3.94 7.93 6.93
N CYS A 37 2.90 7.49 7.64
CA CYS A 37 2.65 7.87 9.03
C CYS A 37 3.83 7.52 9.94
N ALA A 38 4.35 6.29 9.84
CA ALA A 38 5.50 5.83 10.63
C ALA A 38 6.76 6.66 10.34
N ARG A 39 7.01 7.03 9.08
CA ARG A 39 8.14 7.90 8.72
C ARG A 39 8.01 9.32 9.24
N LEU A 40 6.80 9.80 9.46
CA LEU A 40 6.52 11.07 10.12
C LEU A 40 6.64 10.98 11.66
N GLY A 41 6.95 9.81 12.20
CA GLY A 41 7.07 9.58 13.64
C GLY A 41 5.73 9.39 14.35
N LEU A 42 4.65 9.16 13.61
CA LEU A 42 3.33 8.92 14.18
C LEU A 42 3.18 7.48 14.67
N SER A 43 2.61 7.31 15.86
CA SER A 43 2.16 6.02 16.37
C SER A 43 0.98 5.54 15.52
N THR A 44 1.16 4.44 14.78
CA THR A 44 0.22 4.03 13.77
C THR A 44 -0.24 2.60 13.98
N ILE A 45 -1.55 2.36 13.94
CA ILE A 45 -2.14 1.02 13.93
C ILE A 45 -2.73 0.71 12.55
N LEU A 46 -2.44 -0.48 12.04
CA LEU A 46 -2.94 -0.98 10.76
C LEU A 46 -3.83 -2.21 11.02
N PHE A 47 -5.09 -2.12 10.60
CA PHE A 47 -6.06 -3.20 10.69
C PHE A 47 -6.12 -3.99 9.39
N THR A 48 -6.11 -5.32 9.51
CA THR A 48 -6.29 -6.23 8.38
C THR A 48 -7.12 -7.43 8.80
N ILE A 49 -7.82 -8.03 7.84
CA ILE A 49 -8.60 -9.26 8.06
C ILE A 49 -7.66 -10.47 8.16
N ASN A 50 -6.56 -10.47 7.38
CA ASN A 50 -5.60 -11.55 7.34
C ASN A 50 -4.17 -11.00 7.21
N LEU A 51 -3.28 -11.40 8.10
CA LEU A 51 -1.88 -10.97 8.10
C LEU A 51 -1.11 -11.50 6.88
N ASP A 52 -1.47 -12.68 6.38
CA ASP A 52 -0.82 -13.28 5.20
C ASP A 52 -1.18 -12.55 3.89
N SER A 53 -2.14 -11.63 3.94
CA SER A 53 -2.61 -10.87 2.78
C SER A 53 -2.13 -9.42 2.74
N LEU A 54 -1.11 -9.09 3.54
CA LEU A 54 -0.51 -7.74 3.53
C LEU A 54 0.06 -7.42 2.14
N ALA A 55 -0.37 -6.29 1.57
CA ALA A 55 0.06 -5.82 0.25
C ALA A 55 -0.06 -6.90 -0.86
N ASN A 56 -1.02 -7.80 -0.74
CA ASN A 56 -1.24 -8.89 -1.69
C ASN A 56 -1.47 -8.36 -3.11
N MET A 57 -0.87 -9.02 -4.10
CA MET A 57 -1.00 -8.71 -5.52
C MET A 57 -1.85 -9.77 -6.23
N PRO A 58 -3.18 -9.72 -6.16
CA PRO A 58 -4.06 -10.76 -6.68
C PRO A 58 -4.12 -10.79 -8.21
N CYS A 59 -3.71 -9.72 -8.86
CA CYS A 59 -3.82 -9.58 -10.31
C CYS A 59 -2.44 -9.62 -10.95
N ASN A 60 -2.00 -10.78 -11.40
CA ASN A 60 -0.67 -11.04 -11.97
C ASN A 60 0.41 -10.35 -11.14
N PRO A 61 1.25 -11.03 -10.40
CA PRO A 61 2.21 -10.40 -9.49
C PRO A 61 3.14 -9.46 -10.26
N SER A 62 2.66 -8.25 -10.55
CA SER A 62 3.32 -7.27 -11.40
C SER A 62 3.02 -5.86 -10.97
N ILE A 63 4.04 -5.01 -10.99
CA ILE A 63 3.98 -3.59 -10.67
C ILE A 63 4.28 -2.77 -11.92
N GLY A 64 3.51 -1.70 -12.14
CA GLY A 64 3.62 -0.83 -13.30
C GLY A 64 2.69 -1.22 -14.45
N GLY A 65 3.09 -0.88 -15.68
CA GLY A 65 2.27 -1.05 -16.88
C GLY A 65 1.52 0.21 -17.27
N THR A 66 0.74 0.12 -18.34
CA THR A 66 -0.07 1.22 -18.87
C THR A 66 -1.07 1.70 -17.83
N ALA A 67 -1.19 3.01 -17.62
CA ALA A 67 -2.05 3.67 -16.64
C ALA A 67 -1.76 3.37 -15.16
N LYS A 68 -0.71 2.60 -14.84
CA LYS A 68 -0.29 2.31 -13.46
C LYS A 68 1.13 2.77 -13.17
N GLY A 69 2.01 2.75 -14.16
CA GLY A 69 3.43 3.09 -13.98
C GLY A 69 3.66 4.52 -13.46
N GLN A 70 2.87 5.49 -13.90
CA GLN A 70 2.94 6.86 -13.41
C GLN A 70 2.57 6.96 -11.93
N LEU A 71 1.54 6.24 -11.47
CA LEU A 71 1.15 6.22 -10.06
C LEU A 71 2.25 5.62 -9.19
N VAL A 72 2.90 4.55 -9.63
CA VAL A 72 4.04 3.96 -8.91
C VAL A 72 5.18 4.96 -8.79
N ARG A 73 5.48 5.71 -9.84
CA ARG A 73 6.53 6.75 -9.81
C ARG A 73 6.19 7.92 -8.90
N GLU A 74 4.93 8.33 -8.85
CA GLU A 74 4.47 9.38 -7.93
C GLU A 74 4.59 8.91 -6.48
N ILE A 75 4.20 7.68 -6.18
CA ILE A 75 4.36 7.07 -4.85
C ILE A 75 5.84 6.99 -4.47
N ASP A 76 6.70 6.55 -5.39
CA ASP A 76 8.15 6.47 -5.19
C ASP A 76 8.76 7.85 -4.92
N ALA A 77 8.38 8.86 -5.69
CA ALA A 77 8.83 10.25 -5.50
C ALA A 77 8.45 10.82 -4.13
N LEU A 78 7.33 10.37 -3.56
CA LEU A 78 6.90 10.71 -2.20
C LEU A 78 7.54 9.84 -1.12
N GLY A 79 8.44 8.94 -1.51
CA GLY A 79 9.16 8.05 -0.60
C GLY A 79 8.40 6.78 -0.23
N GLY A 80 7.49 6.32 -1.09
CA GLY A 80 6.79 5.05 -0.94
C GLY A 80 7.70 3.83 -1.03
N ALA A 81 7.17 2.67 -0.66
CA ALA A 81 7.92 1.42 -0.66
C ALA A 81 7.76 0.61 -1.94
N MET A 82 6.66 0.78 -2.66
CA MET A 82 6.28 -0.09 -3.77
C MET A 82 7.35 -0.17 -4.87
N GLY A 83 7.91 0.96 -5.29
CA GLY A 83 8.98 1.01 -6.29
C GLY A 83 10.24 0.31 -5.80
N ILE A 84 10.67 0.58 -4.57
CA ILE A 84 11.86 -0.02 -3.94
C ILE A 84 11.71 -1.54 -3.85
N VAL A 85 10.57 -2.02 -3.36
CA VAL A 85 10.28 -3.46 -3.23
C VAL A 85 10.24 -4.12 -4.61
N ALA A 86 9.64 -3.45 -5.60
CA ALA A 86 9.62 -3.93 -6.97
C ALA A 86 11.03 -4.11 -7.54
N ASP A 87 11.90 -3.12 -7.38
CA ASP A 87 13.28 -3.17 -7.88
C ASP A 87 14.11 -4.27 -7.20
N GLN A 88 13.88 -4.50 -5.91
CA GLN A 88 14.62 -5.50 -5.14
C GLN A 88 14.17 -6.94 -5.42
N ASN A 89 12.92 -7.15 -5.83
CA ASN A 89 12.32 -8.48 -5.95
C ASN A 89 11.85 -8.81 -7.37
N ALA A 90 12.08 -7.93 -8.35
CA ALA A 90 11.65 -8.17 -9.72
C ALA A 90 12.34 -9.39 -10.33
N ILE A 91 11.55 -10.36 -10.75
CA ILE A 91 12.01 -11.53 -11.52
C ILE A 91 12.26 -11.12 -12.97
N GLN A 92 11.45 -10.20 -13.49
CA GLN A 92 11.53 -9.73 -14.87
C GLN A 92 11.08 -8.26 -14.96
N MET A 93 11.86 -7.48 -15.70
CA MET A 93 11.49 -6.13 -16.13
C MET A 93 11.16 -6.14 -17.62
N ARG A 94 10.00 -5.60 -17.99
CA ARG A 94 9.57 -5.57 -19.38
C ARG A 94 9.00 -4.19 -19.75
N MET A 95 9.38 -3.71 -20.94
CA MET A 95 8.76 -2.55 -21.54
C MET A 95 7.57 -3.00 -22.40
N LEU A 96 6.36 -2.56 -22.02
CA LEU A 96 5.13 -2.80 -22.79
C LEU A 96 4.99 -1.80 -23.92
N ASN A 97 4.21 -2.18 -24.93
CA ASN A 97 3.80 -1.33 -26.07
C ASN A 97 4.97 -0.83 -26.95
N ARG A 98 6.07 -1.57 -27.03
CA ARG A 98 7.21 -1.22 -27.88
C ARG A 98 6.86 -1.05 -29.38
N SER A 99 5.82 -1.74 -29.84
CA SER A 99 5.30 -1.64 -31.19
C SER A 99 4.35 -0.44 -31.43
N LYS A 100 4.04 0.28 -30.35
CA LYS A 100 3.20 1.47 -30.39
C LYS A 100 4.06 2.74 -30.39
N GLY A 101 3.68 3.89 -30.25
CA GLY A 101 4.54 5.06 -30.15
C GLY A 101 5.18 5.22 -28.77
N PRO A 102 6.26 6.03 -28.65
CA PRO A 102 6.97 6.25 -27.38
C PRO A 102 6.08 6.74 -26.25
N ALA A 103 5.01 7.46 -26.56
CA ALA A 103 4.08 8.02 -25.59
C ALA A 103 3.37 6.96 -24.73
N VAL A 104 3.30 5.70 -25.19
CA VAL A 104 2.63 4.60 -24.49
C VAL A 104 3.62 3.53 -23.99
N PHE A 105 4.91 3.80 -24.04
CA PHE A 105 5.92 2.91 -23.45
C PHE A 105 5.72 2.84 -21.93
N SER A 106 5.53 1.64 -21.42
CA SER A 106 5.14 1.43 -20.05
C SER A 106 6.01 0.33 -19.41
N PRO A 107 6.90 0.68 -18.47
CA PRO A 107 7.68 -0.31 -17.76
C PRO A 107 6.78 -1.12 -16.82
N ARG A 108 7.03 -2.42 -16.74
CA ARG A 108 6.33 -3.35 -15.86
C ARG A 108 7.32 -4.31 -15.24
N ALA A 109 7.29 -4.43 -13.93
CA ALA A 109 8.04 -5.42 -13.17
C ALA A 109 7.14 -6.59 -12.81
N GLN A 110 7.62 -7.80 -13.03
CA GLN A 110 7.02 -9.02 -12.49
C GLN A 110 7.76 -9.37 -11.20
N ILE A 111 7.02 -9.65 -10.14
CA ILE A 111 7.54 -9.92 -8.80
C ILE A 111 7.18 -11.33 -8.39
#